data_b76b59995aff6905fff02734547276d3
#
_entry.id   b76b59995aff6905fff02734547276d3
#
_cell.length_a   1.000
_cell.length_b   1.000
_cell.length_c   1.000
_cell.angle_alpha   90.00
_cell.angle_beta   90.00
_cell.angle_gamma   90.00
#
_symmetry.space_group_name_H-M   'P 1'
#
loop_
_entity.id
_entity.type
_entity.pdbx_description
1 polymer ?
#
loop_
_entity_poly.entity_id
_entity_poly.type
_entity_poly.pdbx_seq_one_letter_code
_entity_poly.pdbx_strand_id
1 'polypeptide(L)'
;KSVKLLLNPFDFTINIKTFGSNILFDNNQIELENIITNISLKSLLNNQFSIDDLQISTKAINLKDLIRLARSFENSTELFILERIIKDGFLIGDIHLNFDSSGKVKDDYEIKGFIKNGKIDILKKNNLENFNLLFLIKDNNYLLEDVNLEFNQIKFLSPLIAIKKKNNQFLIDGKLISN
;
A
#
# COMPACT_ATOMS: atom_id res chain seq x y z
N LYS A 1 5.72 -7.07 -21.22
CA LYS A 1 4.45 -7.46 -20.56
C LYS A 1 4.17 -8.91 -20.91
N SER A 2 3.92 -9.75 -19.92
CA SER A 2 3.55 -11.15 -20.12
C SER A 2 2.45 -11.57 -19.16
N VAL A 3 1.64 -12.52 -19.58
CA VAL A 3 0.59 -13.14 -18.77
C VAL A 3 0.84 -14.63 -18.73
N LYS A 4 0.80 -15.23 -17.56
CA LYS A 4 0.84 -16.67 -17.35
C LYS A 4 -0.47 -17.11 -16.74
N LEU A 5 -1.04 -18.18 -17.28
CA LEU A 5 -2.26 -18.82 -16.79
C LEU A 5 -1.92 -20.24 -16.37
N LEU A 6 -2.36 -20.64 -15.21
CA LEU A 6 -2.20 -21.99 -14.67
C LEU A 6 -3.55 -22.48 -14.17
N LEU A 7 -4.07 -23.51 -14.81
CA LEU A 7 -5.29 -24.19 -14.40
C LEU A 7 -4.95 -25.25 -13.34
N ASN A 8 -5.61 -25.20 -12.20
CA ASN A 8 -5.60 -26.27 -11.23
C ASN A 8 -6.95 -27.03 -11.30
N PRO A 9 -6.99 -28.20 -11.94
CA PRO A 9 -8.24 -28.94 -12.12
C PRO A 9 -8.76 -29.57 -10.82
N PHE A 10 -7.89 -29.79 -9.82
CA PHE A 10 -8.29 -30.39 -8.55
C PHE A 10 -9.04 -29.38 -7.66
N ASP A 11 -8.61 -28.14 -7.64
CA ASP A 11 -9.23 -27.07 -6.85
C ASP A 11 -10.24 -26.25 -7.66
N PHE A 12 -10.39 -26.54 -8.95
CA PHE A 12 -11.21 -25.76 -9.86
C PHE A 12 -10.88 -24.27 -9.84
N THR A 13 -9.57 -23.95 -9.89
CA THR A 13 -9.08 -22.59 -9.88
C THR A 13 -8.18 -22.28 -11.08
N ILE A 14 -8.15 -21.01 -11.48
CA ILE A 14 -7.17 -20.48 -12.43
C ILE A 14 -6.28 -19.48 -11.70
N ASN A 15 -4.98 -19.74 -11.67
CA ASN A 15 -3.99 -18.76 -11.23
C ASN A 15 -3.58 -17.91 -12.43
N ILE A 16 -3.73 -16.59 -12.31
CA ILE A 16 -3.31 -15.62 -13.33
C ILE A 16 -2.17 -14.81 -12.74
N LYS A 17 -1.05 -14.78 -13.43
CA LYS A 17 0.09 -13.96 -13.10
C LYS A 17 0.47 -13.07 -14.28
N THR A 18 0.45 -11.75 -14.07
CA THR A 18 0.88 -10.76 -15.05
C THR A 18 2.18 -10.12 -14.62
N PHE A 19 3.03 -9.73 -15.56
CA PHE A 19 4.30 -9.07 -15.32
C PHE A 19 4.38 -7.78 -16.11
N GLY A 20 4.94 -6.74 -15.46
CA GLY A 20 5.17 -5.45 -16.09
C GLY A 20 3.88 -4.74 -16.50
N SER A 21 2.81 -4.94 -15.78
CA SER A 21 1.54 -4.24 -15.98
C SER A 21 1.65 -2.78 -15.57
N ASN A 22 0.86 -1.93 -16.20
CA ASN A 22 0.79 -0.52 -15.85
C ASN A 22 -0.66 -0.15 -15.58
N ILE A 23 -0.86 0.66 -14.56
CA ILE A 23 -2.13 1.36 -14.32
C ILE A 23 -1.98 2.75 -14.92
N LEU A 24 -2.87 3.10 -15.85
CA LEU A 24 -2.95 4.44 -16.41
C LEU A 24 -4.02 5.21 -15.66
N PHE A 25 -3.65 6.34 -15.09
CA PHE A 25 -4.53 7.18 -14.31
C PHE A 25 -4.14 8.66 -14.49
N ASP A 26 -5.08 9.51 -14.89
CA ASP A 26 -4.92 10.97 -15.01
C ASP A 26 -3.63 11.40 -15.75
N ASN A 27 -3.31 10.76 -16.88
CA ASN A 27 -2.07 10.90 -17.63
C ASN A 27 -0.79 10.46 -16.91
N ASN A 28 -0.90 9.90 -15.71
CA ASN A 28 0.21 9.26 -15.01
C ASN A 28 0.18 7.75 -15.23
N GLN A 29 1.35 7.15 -15.17
CA GLN A 29 1.52 5.72 -15.29
C GLN A 29 2.14 5.15 -14.02
N ILE A 30 1.42 4.27 -13.36
CA ILE A 30 1.93 3.50 -12.23
C ILE A 30 2.40 2.15 -12.76
N GLU A 31 3.70 1.88 -12.61
CA GLU A 31 4.30 0.63 -13.02
C GLU A 31 4.20 -0.42 -11.91
N LEU A 32 3.65 -1.58 -12.28
CA LEU A 32 3.59 -2.75 -11.41
C LEU A 32 4.64 -3.77 -11.85
N GLU A 33 5.24 -4.42 -10.88
CA GLU A 33 6.13 -5.53 -11.13
C GLU A 33 5.33 -6.76 -11.55
N ASN A 34 4.35 -7.13 -10.72
CA ASN A 34 3.43 -8.23 -11.04
C ASN A 34 2.06 -8.04 -10.37
N ILE A 35 1.07 -8.74 -10.92
CA ILE A 35 -0.23 -8.97 -10.32
C ILE A 35 -0.45 -10.48 -10.36
N ILE A 36 -0.83 -11.07 -9.24
CA ILE A 36 -1.19 -12.48 -9.11
C ILE A 36 -2.59 -12.56 -8.54
N THR A 37 -3.44 -13.37 -9.15
CA THR A 37 -4.79 -13.62 -8.63
C THR A 37 -5.21 -15.06 -8.86
N ASN A 38 -6.01 -15.58 -7.96
CA ASN A 38 -6.67 -16.87 -8.08
C ASN A 38 -8.16 -16.65 -8.36
N ILE A 39 -8.64 -17.27 -9.42
CA ILE A 39 -10.04 -17.24 -9.84
C ILE A 39 -10.67 -18.57 -9.56
N SER A 40 -11.74 -18.61 -8.78
CA SER A 40 -12.57 -19.77 -8.53
C SER A 40 -13.50 -20.02 -9.71
N LEU A 41 -13.29 -21.10 -10.45
CA LEU A 41 -14.19 -21.50 -11.55
C LEU A 41 -15.58 -21.89 -11.03
N LYS A 42 -15.65 -22.45 -9.82
CA LYS A 42 -16.93 -22.80 -9.18
C LYS A 42 -17.76 -21.54 -8.90
N SER A 43 -17.15 -20.49 -8.36
CA SER A 43 -17.83 -19.22 -8.12
C SER A 43 -18.27 -18.55 -9.42
N LEU A 44 -17.41 -18.59 -10.44
CA LEU A 44 -17.72 -18.08 -11.78
C LEU A 44 -18.95 -18.77 -12.40
N LEU A 45 -19.03 -20.10 -12.32
CA LEU A 45 -20.18 -20.87 -12.82
C LEU A 45 -21.47 -20.57 -12.06
N ASN A 46 -21.36 -20.19 -10.79
CA ASN A 46 -22.50 -19.83 -9.93
C ASN A 46 -22.86 -18.33 -9.99
N ASN A 47 -22.29 -17.56 -10.92
CA ASN A 47 -22.46 -16.10 -11.02
C ASN A 47 -22.12 -15.35 -9.71
N GLN A 48 -21.17 -15.87 -8.94
CA GLN A 48 -20.64 -15.23 -7.74
C GLN A 48 -19.34 -14.50 -8.06
N PHE A 49 -18.92 -13.62 -7.16
CA PHE A 49 -17.59 -13.04 -7.26
C PHE A 49 -16.53 -14.15 -7.21
N SER A 50 -15.64 -14.17 -8.20
CA SER A 50 -14.79 -15.32 -8.48
C SER A 50 -13.31 -15.12 -8.17
N ILE A 51 -12.90 -13.92 -7.75
CA ILE A 51 -11.53 -13.65 -7.31
C ILE A 51 -11.43 -14.00 -5.83
N ASP A 52 -10.58 -14.97 -5.49
CA ASP A 52 -10.38 -15.41 -4.11
C ASP A 52 -9.32 -14.54 -3.41
N ASP A 53 -8.21 -14.25 -4.12
CA ASP A 53 -7.14 -13.38 -3.64
C ASP A 53 -6.54 -12.53 -4.76
N LEU A 54 -5.93 -11.43 -4.38
CA LEU A 54 -5.22 -10.51 -5.26
C LEU A 54 -3.91 -10.08 -4.59
N GLN A 55 -2.80 -10.35 -5.27
CA GLN A 55 -1.49 -9.90 -4.86
C GLN A 55 -0.96 -8.92 -5.91
N ILE A 56 -0.51 -7.76 -5.45
CA ILE A 56 0.05 -6.72 -6.31
C ILE A 56 1.42 -6.35 -5.76
N SER A 57 2.47 -6.49 -6.57
CA SER A 57 3.79 -5.95 -6.29
C SER A 57 4.05 -4.73 -7.16
N THR A 58 4.49 -3.66 -6.54
CA THR A 58 4.75 -2.40 -7.23
C THR A 58 6.23 -2.25 -7.56
N LYS A 59 6.57 -1.56 -8.63
CA LYS A 59 7.86 -0.92 -8.77
C LYS A 59 7.90 0.36 -7.94
N ALA A 60 8.98 1.13 -8.03
CA ALA A 60 9.05 2.42 -7.34
C ALA A 60 7.97 3.37 -7.86
N ILE A 61 7.05 3.75 -6.99
CA ILE A 61 5.95 4.69 -7.27
C ILE A 61 6.24 5.99 -6.55
N ASN A 62 6.07 7.12 -7.22
CA ASN A 62 6.10 8.42 -6.56
C ASN A 62 4.90 8.53 -5.58
N LEU A 63 5.16 8.95 -4.33
CA LEU A 63 4.13 9.05 -3.29
C LEU A 63 2.97 9.95 -3.69
N LYS A 64 3.22 11.03 -4.43
CA LYS A 64 2.15 11.92 -4.91
C LYS A 64 1.23 11.22 -5.90
N ASP A 65 1.79 10.44 -6.82
CA ASP A 65 1.00 9.74 -7.83
C ASP A 65 0.15 8.64 -7.18
N LEU A 66 0.69 7.96 -6.17
CA LEU A 66 -0.06 7.00 -5.36
C LEU A 66 -1.24 7.66 -4.64
N ILE A 67 -1.02 8.83 -4.01
CA ILE A 67 -2.10 9.54 -3.30
C ILE A 67 -3.17 10.04 -4.27
N ARG A 68 -2.77 10.56 -5.43
CA ARG A 68 -3.71 10.96 -6.48
C ARG A 68 -4.55 9.77 -6.96
N LEU A 69 -3.91 8.63 -7.18
CA LEU A 69 -4.62 7.40 -7.50
C LEU A 69 -5.61 7.02 -6.40
N ALA A 70 -5.18 7.01 -5.14
CA ALA A 70 -6.06 6.70 -4.01
C ALA A 70 -7.27 7.66 -3.93
N ARG A 71 -7.07 8.96 -4.18
CA ARG A 71 -8.14 9.96 -4.22
C ARG A 71 -9.16 9.75 -5.34
N SER A 72 -8.80 9.07 -6.41
CA SER A 72 -9.77 8.75 -7.47
C SER A 72 -10.77 7.68 -7.06
N PHE A 73 -10.38 6.83 -6.11
CA PHE A 73 -11.28 5.80 -5.56
C PHE A 73 -12.03 6.29 -4.33
N GLU A 74 -11.39 7.10 -3.51
CA GLU A 74 -11.96 7.65 -2.28
C GLU A 74 -11.56 9.12 -2.09
N ASN A 75 -12.51 10.03 -2.26
CA ASN A 75 -12.23 11.45 -2.09
C ASN A 75 -12.42 11.88 -0.63
N SER A 76 -11.46 11.50 0.24
CA SER A 76 -11.46 11.86 1.66
C SER A 76 -10.66 13.15 1.92
N THR A 77 -10.99 13.82 3.02
CA THR A 77 -10.26 15.04 3.47
C THR A 77 -8.80 14.70 3.81
N GLU A 78 -8.57 13.51 4.36
CA GLU A 78 -7.25 13.01 4.75
C GLU A 78 -6.35 12.86 3.53
N LEU A 79 -6.82 12.24 2.47
CA LEU A 79 -6.06 12.08 1.22
C LEU A 79 -5.79 13.43 0.55
N PHE A 80 -6.73 14.37 0.63
CA PHE A 80 -6.52 15.73 0.14
C PHE A 80 -5.40 16.46 0.90
N ILE A 81 -5.38 16.32 2.23
CA ILE A 81 -4.30 16.89 3.06
C ILE A 81 -2.97 16.23 2.71
N LEU A 82 -2.92 14.90 2.63
CA LEU A 82 -1.71 14.15 2.28
C LEU A 82 -1.14 14.59 0.93
N GLU A 83 -1.96 14.76 -0.10
CA GLU A 83 -1.50 15.24 -1.40
C GLU A 83 -0.86 16.63 -1.34
N ARG A 84 -1.35 17.50 -0.46
CA ARG A 84 -0.81 18.84 -0.29
C ARG A 84 0.50 18.89 0.47
N ILE A 85 0.63 18.07 1.52
CA ILE A 85 1.80 18.11 2.41
C ILE A 85 2.95 17.26 1.87
N ILE A 86 2.69 16.13 1.21
CA ILE A 86 3.73 15.29 0.62
C ILE A 86 4.30 15.97 -0.62
N LYS A 87 5.61 16.19 -0.63
CA LYS A 87 6.32 16.89 -1.72
C LYS A 87 7.05 15.93 -2.62
N ASP A 88 7.66 14.90 -2.04
CA ASP A 88 8.47 13.92 -2.77
C ASP A 88 8.54 12.60 -2.01
N GLY A 89 9.13 11.59 -2.63
CA GLY A 89 9.39 10.28 -2.07
C GLY A 89 8.90 9.16 -2.98
N PHE A 90 9.44 7.98 -2.74
CA PHE A 90 9.11 6.77 -3.47
C PHE A 90 8.63 5.69 -2.53
N LEU A 91 7.67 4.91 -3.00
CA LEU A 91 7.17 3.73 -2.33
C LEU A 91 7.39 2.51 -3.23
N ILE A 92 7.84 1.41 -2.64
CA ILE A 92 7.74 0.07 -3.22
C ILE A 92 6.97 -0.77 -2.21
N GLY A 93 5.97 -1.50 -2.66
CA GLY A 93 5.14 -2.28 -1.75
C GLY A 93 4.48 -3.48 -2.40
N ASP A 94 4.10 -4.40 -1.53
CA ASP A 94 3.29 -5.57 -1.82
C ASP A 94 1.94 -5.42 -1.11
N ILE A 95 0.88 -5.70 -1.84
CA ILE A 95 -0.50 -5.68 -1.36
C ILE A 95 -1.05 -7.09 -1.52
N HIS A 96 -1.60 -7.65 -0.47
CA HIS A 96 -2.30 -8.93 -0.49
C HIS A 96 -3.71 -8.73 0.07
N LEU A 97 -4.71 -8.98 -0.77
CA LEU A 97 -6.12 -8.86 -0.45
C LEU A 97 -6.80 -10.21 -0.64
N ASN A 98 -7.61 -10.60 0.31
CA ASN A 98 -8.53 -11.73 0.20
C ASN A 98 -9.96 -11.21 0.07
N PHE A 99 -10.79 -11.90 -0.70
CA PHE A 99 -12.17 -11.50 -0.94
C PHE A 99 -13.14 -12.55 -0.40
N ASP A 100 -14.31 -12.11 -0.01
CA ASP A 100 -15.45 -12.97 0.25
C ASP A 100 -16.26 -13.23 -1.03
N SER A 101 -17.28 -14.07 -0.94
CA SER A 101 -18.13 -14.43 -2.08
C SER A 101 -18.96 -13.27 -2.65
N SER A 102 -19.04 -12.15 -1.94
CA SER A 102 -19.71 -10.92 -2.41
C SER A 102 -18.74 -9.94 -3.09
N GLY A 103 -17.43 -10.24 -3.08
CA GLY A 103 -16.39 -9.36 -3.60
C GLY A 103 -15.90 -8.30 -2.61
N LYS A 104 -16.27 -8.41 -1.34
CA LYS A 104 -15.77 -7.53 -0.29
C LYS A 104 -14.41 -8.01 0.20
N VAL A 105 -13.47 -7.08 0.36
CA VAL A 105 -12.16 -7.37 0.96
C VAL A 105 -12.37 -7.82 2.40
N LYS A 106 -11.74 -8.94 2.77
CA LYS A 106 -11.70 -9.45 4.13
C LYS A 106 -10.73 -8.64 5.00
N ASP A 107 -10.90 -8.75 6.31
CA ASP A 107 -10.05 -8.00 7.27
C ASP A 107 -8.62 -8.57 7.40
N ASP A 108 -8.33 -9.73 6.80
CA ASP A 108 -7.02 -10.41 6.79
C ASP A 108 -6.06 -9.90 5.69
N TYR A 109 -6.29 -8.70 5.17
CA TYR A 109 -5.39 -8.09 4.19
C TYR A 109 -4.01 -7.75 4.79
N GLU A 110 -3.00 -7.78 3.94
CA GLU A 110 -1.63 -7.38 4.29
C GLU A 110 -1.09 -6.39 3.26
N ILE A 111 -0.57 -5.27 3.73
CA ILE A 111 0.12 -4.27 2.89
C ILE A 111 1.47 -4.01 3.54
N LYS A 112 2.56 -4.25 2.81
CA LYS A 112 3.91 -4.02 3.29
C LYS A 112 4.78 -3.38 2.23
N GLY A 113 5.84 -2.75 2.67
CA GLY A 113 6.77 -2.11 1.75
C GLY A 113 7.73 -1.18 2.45
N PHE A 114 8.34 -0.32 1.65
CA PHE A 114 9.19 0.73 2.18
C PHE A 114 8.94 2.07 1.48
N ILE A 115 9.15 3.13 2.23
CA ILE A 115 9.20 4.50 1.75
C ILE A 115 10.64 4.97 1.78
N LYS A 116 11.08 5.64 0.72
CA LYS A 116 12.44 6.19 0.61
C LYS A 116 12.41 7.63 0.15
N ASN A 117 13.29 8.45 0.74
CA ASN A 117 13.47 9.86 0.41
C ASN A 117 12.16 10.68 0.48
N GLY A 118 11.29 10.32 1.43
CA GLY A 118 10.04 11.05 1.63
C GLY A 118 10.31 12.49 2.07
N LYS A 119 9.52 13.42 1.54
CA LYS A 119 9.54 14.84 1.91
C LYS A 119 8.13 15.32 2.18
N ILE A 120 7.93 15.86 3.38
CA ILE A 120 6.63 16.36 3.84
C ILE A 120 6.81 17.83 4.28
N ASP A 121 5.95 18.70 3.80
CA ASP A 121 5.92 20.12 4.16
C ASP A 121 4.75 20.35 5.15
N ILE A 122 5.09 20.52 6.41
CA ILE A 122 4.12 20.77 7.47
C ILE A 122 4.06 22.28 7.76
N LEU A 123 2.95 22.91 7.37
CA LEU A 123 2.63 24.30 7.68
C LEU A 123 3.68 25.33 7.19
N LYS A 124 4.28 25.12 6.00
CA LYS A 124 5.21 26.04 5.32
C LYS A 124 6.51 26.39 6.07
N LYS A 125 6.64 26.03 7.33
CA LYS A 125 7.81 26.35 8.17
C LYS A 125 8.55 25.12 8.70
N ASN A 126 7.90 23.95 8.67
CA ASN A 126 8.42 22.73 9.24
C ASN A 126 8.51 21.67 8.13
N ASN A 127 9.73 21.33 7.76
CA ASN A 127 9.97 20.31 6.74
C ASN A 127 10.42 19.02 7.41
N LEU A 128 9.77 17.95 7.05
CA LEU A 128 10.22 16.61 7.33
C LEU A 128 10.86 16.10 6.03
N GLU A 129 12.15 15.82 6.10
CA GLU A 129 12.97 15.41 4.95
C GLU A 129 13.62 14.06 5.22
N ASN A 130 14.11 13.44 4.15
CA ASN A 130 14.82 12.15 4.22
C ASN A 130 14.05 11.08 4.99
N PHE A 131 12.72 11.12 4.87
CA PHE A 131 11.84 10.17 5.54
C PHE A 131 11.95 8.80 4.87
N ASN A 132 12.51 7.84 5.62
CA ASN A 132 12.69 6.47 5.18
C ASN A 132 12.14 5.53 6.25
N LEU A 133 11.41 4.50 5.83
CA LEU A 133 10.90 3.46 6.73
C LEU A 133 10.48 2.22 5.97
N LEU A 134 10.43 1.11 6.68
CA LEU A 134 9.66 -0.07 6.32
C LEU A 134 8.27 0.03 6.98
N PHE A 135 7.24 -0.46 6.32
CA PHE A 135 5.91 -0.51 6.91
C PHE A 135 5.23 -1.85 6.67
N LEU A 136 4.43 -2.25 7.64
CA LEU A 136 3.51 -3.37 7.56
C LEU A 136 2.16 -2.96 8.12
N ILE A 137 1.11 -3.14 7.31
CA ILE A 137 -0.29 -2.92 7.70
C ILE A 137 -0.98 -4.28 7.64
N LYS A 138 -1.46 -4.74 8.77
CA LYS A 138 -2.16 -6.01 8.91
C LYS A 138 -3.14 -5.96 10.08
N ASP A 139 -4.35 -6.48 9.89
CA ASP A 139 -5.35 -6.60 10.95
C ASP A 139 -5.60 -5.28 11.71
N ASN A 140 -5.68 -4.15 10.99
CA ASN A 140 -5.80 -2.80 11.56
C ASN A 140 -4.62 -2.37 12.49
N ASN A 141 -3.50 -3.07 12.41
CA ASN A 141 -2.25 -2.67 13.04
C ASN A 141 -1.31 -2.10 11.99
N TYR A 142 -0.57 -1.07 12.35
CA TYR A 142 0.43 -0.44 11.50
C TYR A 142 1.77 -0.54 12.24
N LEU A 143 2.74 -1.20 11.63
CA LEU A 143 4.11 -1.28 12.13
C LEU A 143 5.00 -0.46 11.20
N LEU A 144 5.79 0.42 11.77
CA LEU A 144 6.79 1.21 11.06
C LEU A 144 8.15 0.83 11.65
N GLU A 145 9.03 0.31 10.81
CA GLU A 145 10.36 -0.18 11.21
C GLU A 145 11.44 0.65 10.55
N ASP A 146 12.60 0.70 11.18
CA ASP A 146 13.78 1.41 10.69
C ASP A 146 13.47 2.85 10.27
N VAL A 147 12.62 3.52 11.04
CA VAL A 147 12.22 4.90 10.77
C VAL A 147 13.42 5.82 10.91
N ASN A 148 13.75 6.50 9.84
CA ASN A 148 14.77 7.52 9.77
C ASN A 148 14.16 8.77 9.12
N LEU A 149 14.24 9.90 9.80
CA LEU A 149 13.71 11.16 9.30
C LEU A 149 14.53 12.34 9.81
N GLU A 150 14.43 13.42 9.09
CA GLU A 150 15.03 14.70 9.49
C GLU A 150 13.90 15.74 9.61
N PHE A 151 13.79 16.35 10.79
CA PHE A 151 12.82 17.40 11.05
C PHE A 151 13.54 18.68 11.47
N ASN A 152 13.44 19.72 10.66
CA ASN A 152 14.13 20.99 10.86
C ASN A 152 15.64 20.80 11.13
N GLN A 153 16.31 19.96 10.32
CA GLN A 153 17.75 19.64 10.41
C GLN A 153 18.15 18.77 11.62
N ILE A 154 17.21 18.34 12.44
CA ILE A 154 17.44 17.39 13.53
C ILE A 154 17.08 16.00 13.03
N LYS A 155 18.01 15.06 13.15
CA LYS A 155 17.78 13.67 12.78
C LYS A 155 17.09 12.91 13.89
N PHE A 156 16.11 12.13 13.50
CA PHE A 156 15.36 11.24 14.38
C PHE A 156 15.39 9.81 13.83
N LEU A 157 15.58 8.87 14.74
CA LEU A 157 15.60 7.45 14.45
C LEU A 157 14.60 6.73 15.36
N SER A 158 13.91 5.75 14.82
CA SER A 158 13.13 4.81 15.62
C SER A 158 13.25 3.42 15.04
N PRO A 159 13.64 2.42 15.84
CA PRO A 159 13.69 1.03 15.37
C PRO A 159 12.30 0.48 15.07
N LEU A 160 11.30 0.90 15.86
CA LEU A 160 9.93 0.42 15.72
C LEU A 160 8.95 1.47 16.26
N ILE A 161 7.89 1.72 15.49
CA ILE A 161 6.69 2.44 15.93
C ILE A 161 5.50 1.54 15.61
N ALA A 162 4.73 1.18 16.62
CA ALA A 162 3.49 0.44 16.47
C ALA A 162 2.29 1.37 16.63
N ILE A 163 1.35 1.31 15.69
CA ILE A 163 0.11 2.09 15.74
C ILE A 163 -1.04 1.10 15.67
N LYS A 164 -1.94 1.16 16.64
CA LYS A 164 -3.14 0.32 16.72
C LYS A 164 -4.39 1.18 16.72
N LYS A 165 -5.35 0.86 15.86
CA LYS A 165 -6.65 1.50 15.87
C LYS A 165 -7.57 0.76 16.84
N LYS A 166 -8.09 1.45 17.87
CA LYS A 166 -9.05 0.93 18.82
C LYS A 166 -10.14 1.97 19.09
N ASN A 167 -11.41 1.62 18.89
CA ASN A 167 -12.56 2.48 19.17
C ASN A 167 -12.42 3.91 18.61
N ASN A 168 -12.10 4.07 17.34
CA ASN A 168 -11.83 5.36 16.67
C ASN A 168 -10.66 6.19 17.26
N GLN A 169 -9.82 5.59 18.09
CA GLN A 169 -8.60 6.18 18.61
C GLN A 169 -7.39 5.44 18.06
N PHE A 170 -6.28 6.15 17.91
CA PHE A 170 -4.99 5.55 17.55
C PHE A 170 -4.11 5.51 18.80
N LEU A 171 -3.71 4.31 19.18
CA LEU A 171 -2.68 4.09 20.19
C LEU A 171 -1.34 3.96 19.47
N ILE A 172 -0.42 4.86 19.80
CA ILE A 172 0.93 4.90 19.23
C ILE A 172 1.92 4.49 20.31
N ASP A 173 2.73 3.49 20.02
CA ASP A 173 3.81 3.02 20.90
C ASP A 173 5.11 3.01 20.07
N GLY A 174 6.17 3.58 20.62
CA GLY A 174 7.45 3.66 19.93
C GLY A 174 8.46 4.53 20.68
N LYS A 175 9.73 4.38 20.32
CA LYS A 175 10.83 5.19 20.89
C LYS A 175 11.47 6.01 19.78
N LEU A 176 11.45 7.32 19.92
CA LEU A 176 12.13 8.24 19.03
C LEU A 176 13.44 8.72 19.67
N ILE A 177 14.54 8.59 18.94
CA ILE A 177 15.88 8.98 19.37
C ILE A 177 16.32 10.12 18.45
N SER A 178 16.74 11.25 19.03
CA SER A 178 17.37 12.37 18.29
C SER A 178 18.87 12.33 18.45
N ASN A 179 19.57 12.63 17.38
CA ASN A 179 21.02 12.88 17.36
C ASN A 179 21.30 14.35 17.08
#